data_a538cd167a10564e350e550b7bb9be9a
#
_entry.id   a538cd167a10564e350e550b7bb9be9a
#
_cell.length_a   1.000
_cell.length_b   1.000
_cell.length_c   1.000
_cell.angle_alpha   90.00
_cell.angle_beta   90.00
_cell.angle_gamma   90.00
#
_symmetry.space_group_name_H-M   'P 1'
#
loop_
_entity.id
_entity.type
_entity.pdbx_description
1 polymer ?
#
loop_
_entity_poly.entity_id
_entity_poly.type
_entity_poly.pdbx_seq_one_letter_code
_entity_poly.pdbx_strand_id
1 'polypeptide(L)'
;MFIPWRNIACLPVRCSTLSMANLQAMMLFVRVVELGSFSKAAADVGMGQPSATKLVAQLEKQLGTRLLHRSTHGVTPTEAGSLYYERCKLIAHHVEEAESVAALLQSQVQGGLRISTTMDFGRRVLAPLVLRFLKLNAKVQIEILFDDHIVNMVEQGIDVAIRMGRLADSTLGSRYLGRNPWSVVAAPTYLAQRGHPAKPGDLSSHDVLICSTVQRDSRLHFSRPGEEELTVHLRGPLRSNNKSALMMAACAGLGIAALPTYVVYESIQRGELVTLLDDWLLPTQEVHAVYPSPRMVPAKVTGFTEWLKEQLGEEWWKMHF
;
A
#
# COMPACT_ATOMS: atom_id res chain seq x y z
N MET A 1 27.82 -28.31 20.41
CA MET A 1 27.32 -28.50 21.78
C MET A 1 26.01 -27.74 21.86
N PHE A 2 24.89 -28.42 21.50
CA PHE A 2 23.53 -27.86 21.49
C PHE A 2 22.94 -27.91 22.89
N ILE A 3 22.57 -26.77 23.47
CA ILE A 3 21.81 -26.68 24.72
C ILE A 3 20.33 -26.71 24.35
N PRO A 4 19.55 -27.70 24.81
CA PRO A 4 18.12 -27.78 24.52
C PRO A 4 17.35 -26.79 25.39
N TRP A 5 16.54 -25.95 24.76
CA TRP A 5 15.54 -25.08 25.39
C TRP A 5 14.34 -25.89 25.92
N ARG A 6 14.53 -26.58 27.02
CA ARG A 6 13.43 -27.21 27.80
C ARG A 6 13.55 -26.79 29.26
N ASN A 7 12.46 -26.21 29.77
CA ASN A 7 12.16 -25.80 31.14
C ASN A 7 12.41 -24.32 31.46
N ILE A 8 11.70 -23.44 30.77
CA ILE A 8 11.13 -22.26 31.44
C ILE A 8 9.70 -22.67 31.79
N ALA A 9 9.48 -23.05 33.03
CA ALA A 9 8.16 -23.24 33.60
C ALA A 9 7.43 -21.91 33.45
N CYS A 10 6.52 -21.85 32.49
CA CYS A 10 5.56 -20.75 32.33
C CYS A 10 4.71 -20.82 33.60
N LEU A 11 5.06 -20.02 34.61
CA LEU A 11 4.14 -19.73 35.71
C LEU A 11 2.86 -19.29 35.04
N PRO A 12 1.69 -19.89 35.33
CA PRO A 12 0.44 -19.41 34.83
C PRO A 12 0.27 -18.01 35.41
N VAL A 13 0.62 -16.98 34.63
CA VAL A 13 0.09 -15.67 34.87
C VAL A 13 -1.42 -15.88 34.76
N ARG A 14 -2.08 -16.02 35.91
CA ARG A 14 -3.53 -15.87 35.98
C ARG A 14 -3.78 -14.48 35.42
N CYS A 15 -4.07 -14.43 34.14
CA CYS A 15 -4.65 -13.29 33.48
C CYS A 15 -6.08 -13.18 34.01
N SER A 16 -6.21 -12.90 35.33
CA SER A 16 -7.44 -12.50 35.93
C SER A 16 -7.69 -11.11 35.40
N THR A 17 -8.36 -11.09 34.21
CA THR A 17 -9.10 -9.94 33.65
C THR A 17 -8.53 -8.58 34.09
N LEU A 18 -7.34 -8.20 33.57
CA LEU A 18 -7.02 -6.80 33.37
C LEU A 18 -8.00 -6.29 32.31
N SER A 19 -9.23 -6.01 32.76
CA SER A 19 -10.24 -5.37 31.94
C SER A 19 -9.69 -4.00 31.57
N MET A 20 -9.93 -3.54 30.36
CA MET A 20 -9.66 -2.15 29.94
C MET A 20 -10.17 -1.14 30.98
N ALA A 21 -11.25 -1.45 31.68
CA ALA A 21 -11.80 -0.68 32.80
C ALA A 21 -10.84 -0.53 33.98
N ASN A 22 -9.99 -1.55 34.27
CA ASN A 22 -9.02 -1.47 35.36
C ASN A 22 -7.86 -0.52 35.02
N LEU A 23 -7.33 -0.56 33.81
CA LEU A 23 -6.28 0.39 33.38
C LEU A 23 -6.81 1.83 33.41
N GLN A 24 -7.99 2.06 32.88
CA GLN A 24 -8.63 3.38 32.91
C GLN A 24 -8.85 3.88 34.34
N ALA A 25 -9.26 3.00 35.25
CA ALA A 25 -9.43 3.34 36.66
C ALA A 25 -8.10 3.70 37.34
N MET A 26 -7.02 2.97 37.03
CA MET A 26 -5.67 3.26 37.53
C MET A 26 -5.16 4.61 37.03
N MET A 27 -5.29 4.91 35.73
CA MET A 27 -4.89 6.19 35.14
C MET A 27 -5.66 7.35 35.74
N LEU A 28 -6.99 7.20 35.89
CA LEU A 28 -7.81 8.20 36.54
C LEU A 28 -7.42 8.42 38.02
N PHE A 29 -7.12 7.36 38.76
CA PHE A 29 -6.64 7.45 40.14
C PHE A 29 -5.33 8.28 40.22
N VAL A 30 -4.38 8.03 39.35
CA VAL A 30 -3.12 8.80 39.24
C VAL A 30 -3.45 10.30 39.06
N ARG A 31 -4.34 10.63 38.11
CA ARG A 31 -4.71 12.03 37.85
C ARG A 31 -5.45 12.68 39.04
N VAL A 32 -6.29 11.91 39.78
CA VAL A 32 -6.97 12.42 40.98
C VAL A 32 -5.96 12.74 42.09
N VAL A 33 -4.93 11.93 42.29
CA VAL A 33 -3.86 12.20 43.25
C VAL A 33 -3.04 13.44 42.84
N GLU A 34 -2.65 13.54 41.57
CA GLU A 34 -1.85 14.66 41.04
C GLU A 34 -2.57 16.01 41.15
N LEU A 35 -3.86 16.03 40.81
CA LEU A 35 -4.67 17.25 40.78
C LEU A 35 -5.39 17.55 42.09
N GLY A 36 -5.36 16.63 43.07
CA GLY A 36 -6.01 16.75 44.35
C GLY A 36 -7.56 16.91 44.27
N SER A 37 -8.15 16.58 43.12
CA SER A 37 -9.56 16.84 42.82
C SER A 37 -10.16 15.91 41.80
N PHE A 38 -11.27 15.26 42.14
CA PHE A 38 -12.04 14.45 41.20
C PHE A 38 -12.62 15.27 40.04
N SER A 39 -13.05 16.49 40.28
CA SER A 39 -13.63 17.34 39.23
C SER A 39 -12.60 17.73 38.19
N LYS A 40 -11.40 18.15 38.61
CA LYS A 40 -10.29 18.49 37.72
C LYS A 40 -9.80 17.29 36.95
N ALA A 41 -9.61 16.14 37.62
CA ALA A 41 -9.17 14.90 36.98
C ALA A 41 -10.19 14.36 35.98
N ALA A 42 -11.47 14.44 36.29
CA ALA A 42 -12.54 14.04 35.39
C ALA A 42 -12.58 14.90 34.11
N ALA A 43 -12.44 16.21 34.24
CA ALA A 43 -12.37 17.15 33.12
C ALA A 43 -11.14 16.87 32.25
N ASP A 44 -9.98 16.59 32.85
CA ASP A 44 -8.71 16.30 32.17
C ASP A 44 -8.79 15.04 31.29
N VAL A 45 -9.51 13.99 31.76
CA VAL A 45 -9.69 12.75 31.00
C VAL A 45 -11.01 12.69 30.17
N GLY A 46 -11.70 13.82 30.05
CA GLY A 46 -12.93 13.94 29.22
C GLY A 46 -14.15 13.17 29.73
N MET A 47 -14.28 12.99 31.06
CA MET A 47 -15.43 12.29 31.65
C MET A 47 -16.17 13.14 32.68
N GLY A 48 -17.43 12.74 33.03
CA GLY A 48 -18.19 13.39 34.11
C GLY A 48 -17.68 13.00 35.49
N GLN A 49 -17.64 13.95 36.44
CA GLN A 49 -17.20 13.72 37.83
C GLN A 49 -17.92 12.54 38.51
N PRO A 50 -19.24 12.30 38.35
CA PRO A 50 -19.90 11.13 38.94
C PRO A 50 -19.34 9.80 38.44
N SER A 51 -19.04 9.73 37.15
CA SER A 51 -18.43 8.55 36.52
C SER A 51 -17.02 8.30 37.04
N ALA A 52 -16.20 9.34 37.14
CA ALA A 52 -14.87 9.30 37.70
C ALA A 52 -14.88 8.81 39.17
N THR A 53 -15.77 9.35 39.98
CA THR A 53 -15.93 8.93 41.38
C THR A 53 -16.33 7.46 41.50
N LYS A 54 -17.25 6.99 40.67
CA LYS A 54 -17.69 5.60 40.64
C LYS A 54 -16.59 4.65 40.20
N LEU A 55 -15.81 5.03 39.20
CA LEU A 55 -14.70 4.24 38.65
C LEU A 55 -13.60 4.01 39.67
N VAL A 56 -13.17 5.06 40.41
CA VAL A 56 -12.17 4.92 41.49
C VAL A 56 -12.74 4.14 42.67
N ALA A 57 -14.04 4.34 43.06
CA ALA A 57 -14.66 3.55 44.11
C ALA A 57 -14.72 2.05 43.76
N GLN A 58 -14.93 1.69 42.50
CA GLN A 58 -14.85 0.31 42.03
C GLN A 58 -13.44 -0.25 42.14
N LEU A 59 -12.41 0.55 41.81
CA LEU A 59 -11.03 0.16 41.98
C LEU A 59 -10.70 -0.13 43.44
N GLU A 60 -11.08 0.76 44.38
CA GLU A 60 -10.90 0.60 45.83
C GLU A 60 -11.61 -0.68 46.33
N LYS A 61 -12.82 -0.95 45.84
CA LYS A 61 -13.56 -2.18 46.15
C LYS A 61 -12.86 -3.44 45.64
N GLN A 62 -12.33 -3.43 44.45
CA GLN A 62 -11.56 -4.57 43.88
C GLN A 62 -10.28 -4.83 44.62
N LEU A 63 -9.58 -3.79 45.09
CA LEU A 63 -8.35 -3.90 45.87
C LEU A 63 -8.61 -4.20 47.36
N GLY A 64 -9.86 -4.09 47.80
CA GLY A 64 -10.23 -4.31 49.19
C GLY A 64 -9.69 -3.25 50.17
N THR A 65 -9.23 -2.13 49.68
CA THR A 65 -8.66 -1.04 50.50
C THR A 65 -9.01 0.34 49.95
N ARG A 66 -9.09 1.32 50.85
CA ARG A 66 -9.25 2.73 50.42
C ARG A 66 -7.90 3.29 50.00
N LEU A 67 -7.89 3.94 48.85
CA LEU A 67 -6.72 4.60 48.29
C LEU A 67 -6.75 6.11 48.54
N LEU A 68 -7.93 6.73 48.75
CA LEU A 68 -8.11 8.16 48.86
C LEU A 68 -8.87 8.56 50.13
N HIS A 69 -8.36 9.58 50.80
CA HIS A 69 -9.10 10.39 51.79
C HIS A 69 -9.84 11.49 51.07
N ARG A 70 -11.14 11.63 51.34
CA ARG A 70 -12.02 12.67 50.76
C ARG A 70 -12.40 13.65 51.86
N SER A 71 -12.12 14.92 51.68
CA SER A 71 -12.51 15.98 52.59
C SER A 71 -13.13 17.14 51.82
N THR A 72 -13.74 18.10 52.54
CA THR A 72 -14.22 19.34 51.92
C THR A 72 -13.12 20.23 51.37
N HIS A 73 -11.84 19.95 51.72
CA HIS A 73 -10.70 20.68 51.26
C HIS A 73 -9.98 20.03 50.10
N GLY A 74 -10.39 18.84 49.65
CA GLY A 74 -9.81 18.13 48.54
C GLY A 74 -9.61 16.64 48.76
N VAL A 75 -8.82 16.03 47.92
CA VAL A 75 -8.53 14.59 47.90
C VAL A 75 -7.06 14.36 48.11
N THR A 76 -6.71 13.51 49.08
CA THR A 76 -5.33 13.10 49.36
C THR A 76 -5.23 11.59 49.40
N PRO A 77 -4.09 10.98 49.00
CA PRO A 77 -3.90 9.55 49.09
C PRO A 77 -3.80 9.06 50.53
N THR A 78 -4.27 7.83 50.80
CA THR A 78 -3.94 7.07 52.00
C THR A 78 -2.51 6.55 51.94
N GLU A 79 -1.98 5.92 52.99
CA GLU A 79 -0.69 5.22 52.93
C GLU A 79 -0.67 4.16 51.84
N ALA A 80 -1.73 3.30 51.77
CA ALA A 80 -1.91 2.31 50.70
C ALA A 80 -2.06 3.01 49.32
N GLY A 81 -2.77 4.15 49.28
CA GLY A 81 -2.92 4.97 48.09
C GLY A 81 -1.59 5.54 47.57
N SER A 82 -0.72 5.98 48.45
CA SER A 82 0.60 6.49 48.06
C SER A 82 1.49 5.41 47.47
N LEU A 83 1.53 4.23 48.08
CA LEU A 83 2.28 3.09 47.56
C LEU A 83 1.71 2.62 46.22
N TYR A 84 0.40 2.57 46.09
CA TYR A 84 -0.28 2.19 44.84
C TYR A 84 -0.08 3.23 43.73
N TYR A 85 -0.08 4.52 44.08
CA TYR A 85 0.18 5.62 43.15
C TYR A 85 1.56 5.49 42.46
N GLU A 86 2.61 5.24 43.24
CA GLU A 86 3.96 5.06 42.69
C GLU A 86 4.02 3.89 41.67
N ARG A 87 3.29 2.80 41.95
CA ARG A 87 3.22 1.67 41.01
C ARG A 87 2.38 1.99 39.76
N CYS A 88 1.26 2.65 39.92
CA CYS A 88 0.40 3.07 38.80
C CYS A 88 1.11 4.09 37.89
N LYS A 89 1.91 4.99 38.47
CA LYS A 89 2.71 5.96 37.71
C LYS A 89 3.72 5.27 36.77
N LEU A 90 4.38 4.21 37.23
CA LEU A 90 5.26 3.40 36.39
C LEU A 90 4.50 2.70 35.27
N ILE A 91 3.32 2.15 35.55
CA ILE A 91 2.48 1.50 34.53
C ILE A 91 2.00 2.54 33.50
N ALA A 92 1.58 3.73 33.94
CA ALA A 92 1.20 4.84 33.06
C ALA A 92 2.35 5.21 32.11
N HIS A 93 3.56 5.37 32.63
CA HIS A 93 4.75 5.65 31.84
C HIS A 93 5.04 4.56 30.79
N HIS A 94 4.95 3.30 31.14
CA HIS A 94 5.15 2.19 30.18
C HIS A 94 4.06 2.14 29.10
N VAL A 95 2.83 2.52 29.40
CA VAL A 95 1.76 2.64 28.40
C VAL A 95 2.05 3.75 27.42
N GLU A 96 2.41 4.94 27.91
CA GLU A 96 2.82 6.09 27.09
C GLU A 96 4.05 5.77 26.23
N GLU A 97 5.02 5.05 26.78
CA GLU A 97 6.20 4.60 26.05
C GLU A 97 5.81 3.64 24.91
N ALA A 98 4.93 2.67 25.17
CA ALA A 98 4.45 1.73 24.16
C ALA A 98 3.64 2.44 23.04
N GLU A 99 2.79 3.41 23.41
CA GLU A 99 2.04 4.24 22.45
C GLU A 99 3.00 5.12 21.62
N SER A 100 4.03 5.69 22.25
CA SER A 100 5.05 6.49 21.57
C SER A 100 5.87 5.67 20.56
N VAL A 101 6.22 4.42 20.89
CA VAL A 101 6.89 3.50 19.94
C VAL A 101 5.98 3.21 18.74
N ALA A 102 4.71 2.95 18.97
CA ALA A 102 3.75 2.72 17.89
C ALA A 102 3.58 3.97 17.00
N ALA A 103 3.50 5.16 17.59
CA ALA A 103 3.43 6.42 16.87
C ALA A 103 4.71 6.72 16.07
N LEU A 104 5.90 6.43 16.63
CA LEU A 104 7.18 6.56 15.93
C LEU A 104 7.27 5.64 14.72
N LEU A 105 6.80 4.39 14.84
CA LEU A 105 6.73 3.44 13.72
C LEU A 105 5.75 3.91 12.63
N GLN A 106 4.68 4.62 13.00
CA GLN A 106 3.73 5.20 12.05
C GLN A 106 4.25 6.49 11.38
N SER A 107 5.14 7.23 12.00
CA SER A 107 5.62 8.53 11.49
C SER A 107 6.91 8.44 10.66
N GLN A 108 7.65 7.34 10.73
CA GLN A 108 8.93 7.20 10.01
C GLN A 108 8.85 6.20 8.86
N VAL A 109 9.51 6.55 7.74
CA VAL A 109 9.70 5.67 6.60
C VAL A 109 10.79 4.65 6.93
N GLN A 110 10.43 3.56 7.60
CA GLN A 110 11.36 2.51 8.05
C GLN A 110 10.71 1.13 8.14
N GLY A 111 11.53 0.08 8.23
CA GLY A 111 11.10 -1.31 8.36
C GLY A 111 10.85 -2.00 7.02
N GLY A 112 10.28 -3.20 7.06
CA GLY A 112 10.01 -4.01 5.86
C GLY A 112 8.82 -3.48 5.07
N LEU A 113 8.98 -3.35 3.74
CA LEU A 113 7.93 -2.95 2.80
C LEU A 113 7.80 -4.04 1.73
N ARG A 114 6.66 -4.71 1.69
CA ARG A 114 6.36 -5.79 0.75
C ARG A 114 5.49 -5.26 -0.39
N ILE A 115 6.04 -5.27 -1.61
CA ILE A 115 5.44 -4.67 -2.81
C ILE A 115 5.08 -5.77 -3.79
N SER A 116 3.84 -5.78 -4.29
CA SER A 116 3.45 -6.62 -5.43
C SER A 116 3.27 -5.77 -6.68
N THR A 117 3.71 -6.28 -7.83
CA THR A 117 3.58 -5.58 -9.11
C THR A 117 3.55 -6.56 -10.28
N THR A 118 3.12 -6.09 -11.46
CA THR A 118 3.18 -6.87 -12.69
C THR A 118 4.63 -7.06 -13.16
N MET A 119 4.91 -8.17 -13.88
CA MET A 119 6.26 -8.55 -14.28
C MET A 119 6.98 -7.46 -15.07
N ASP A 120 6.38 -6.99 -16.17
CA ASP A 120 7.04 -6.04 -17.07
C ASP A 120 7.26 -4.67 -16.41
N PHE A 121 6.25 -4.13 -15.70
CA PHE A 121 6.38 -2.85 -15.00
C PHE A 121 7.36 -2.97 -13.82
N GLY A 122 7.26 -4.05 -13.08
CA GLY A 122 8.14 -4.29 -11.94
C GLY A 122 9.60 -4.28 -12.34
N ARG A 123 9.94 -4.99 -13.41
CA ARG A 123 11.32 -5.11 -13.89
C ARG A 123 11.85 -3.83 -14.54
N ARG A 124 11.04 -3.20 -15.42
CA ARG A 124 11.52 -2.07 -16.25
C ARG A 124 11.45 -0.73 -15.54
N VAL A 125 10.48 -0.54 -14.64
CA VAL A 125 10.17 0.75 -14.03
C VAL A 125 10.35 0.72 -12.52
N LEU A 126 9.66 -0.20 -11.84
CA LEU A 126 9.62 -0.18 -10.38
C LEU A 126 10.97 -0.56 -9.74
N ALA A 127 11.64 -1.60 -10.22
CA ALA A 127 12.90 -2.06 -9.62
C ALA A 127 14.00 -0.98 -9.65
N PRO A 128 14.28 -0.30 -10.79
CA PRO A 128 15.20 0.84 -10.79
C PRO A 128 14.82 1.96 -9.82
N LEU A 129 13.52 2.28 -9.73
CA LEU A 129 13.03 3.28 -8.78
C LEU A 129 13.20 2.83 -7.33
N VAL A 130 12.90 1.56 -7.02
CA VAL A 130 13.14 1.00 -5.68
C VAL A 130 14.61 1.11 -5.27
N LEU A 131 15.55 0.87 -6.18
CA LEU A 131 16.97 1.05 -5.88
C LEU A 131 17.31 2.50 -5.50
N ARG A 132 16.68 3.48 -6.16
CA ARG A 132 16.84 4.91 -5.80
C ARG A 132 16.21 5.20 -4.43
N PHE A 133 15.02 4.67 -4.18
CA PHE A 133 14.32 4.85 -2.90
C PHE A 133 15.12 4.30 -1.72
N LEU A 134 15.70 3.10 -1.86
CA LEU A 134 16.54 2.48 -0.83
C LEU A 134 17.80 3.29 -0.51
N LYS A 135 18.41 3.95 -1.51
CA LYS A 135 19.56 4.86 -1.29
C LYS A 135 19.17 6.07 -0.44
N LEU A 136 17.93 6.53 -0.53
CA LEU A 136 17.41 7.68 0.24
C LEU A 136 16.87 7.27 1.61
N ASN A 137 16.52 5.99 1.81
CA ASN A 137 15.84 5.49 3.01
C ASN A 137 16.55 4.25 3.55
N ALA A 138 17.73 4.42 4.15
CA ALA A 138 18.61 3.33 4.62
C ALA A 138 17.98 2.41 5.69
N LYS A 139 16.88 2.83 6.35
CA LYS A 139 16.17 2.04 7.36
C LYS A 139 15.03 1.20 6.77
N VAL A 140 14.82 1.24 5.45
CA VAL A 140 13.78 0.47 4.76
C VAL A 140 14.39 -0.78 4.15
N GLN A 141 13.67 -1.89 4.24
CA GLN A 141 13.94 -3.13 3.52
C GLN A 141 12.77 -3.40 2.58
N ILE A 142 13.04 -3.72 1.31
CA ILE A 142 11.98 -3.93 0.32
C ILE A 142 12.05 -5.35 -0.23
N GLU A 143 10.89 -6.02 -0.23
CA GLU A 143 10.64 -7.25 -0.96
C GLU A 143 9.69 -6.95 -2.12
N ILE A 144 10.08 -7.29 -3.36
CA ILE A 144 9.26 -7.10 -4.55
C ILE A 144 8.78 -8.46 -5.05
N LEU A 145 7.47 -8.62 -5.15
CA LEU A 145 6.80 -9.79 -5.71
C LEU A 145 6.27 -9.45 -7.11
N PHE A 146 6.71 -10.19 -8.11
CA PHE A 146 6.29 -10.03 -9.50
C PHE A 146 5.15 -11.02 -9.79
N ASP A 147 3.93 -10.52 -9.94
CA ASP A 147 2.75 -11.34 -10.22
C ASP A 147 1.74 -10.56 -11.05
N ASP A 148 1.39 -11.13 -12.22
CA ASP A 148 0.39 -10.56 -13.12
C ASP A 148 -1.06 -10.89 -12.70
N HIS A 149 -1.26 -11.75 -11.71
CA HIS A 149 -2.57 -12.08 -11.15
C HIS A 149 -2.96 -11.10 -10.02
N ILE A 150 -4.27 -11.05 -9.77
CA ILE A 150 -4.79 -10.35 -8.60
C ILE A 150 -4.51 -11.25 -7.38
N VAL A 151 -3.71 -10.75 -6.45
CA VAL A 151 -3.33 -11.47 -5.24
C VAL A 151 -4.18 -11.01 -4.05
N ASN A 152 -4.44 -11.92 -3.10
CA ASN A 152 -5.00 -11.53 -1.81
C ASN A 152 -3.89 -10.88 -0.98
N MET A 153 -3.92 -9.56 -0.91
CA MET A 153 -2.87 -8.76 -0.26
C MET A 153 -2.72 -9.08 1.23
N VAL A 154 -3.84 -9.33 1.93
CA VAL A 154 -3.85 -9.60 3.37
C VAL A 154 -3.22 -10.96 3.67
N GLU A 155 -3.63 -12.02 2.94
CA GLU A 155 -3.10 -13.38 3.13
C GLU A 155 -1.61 -13.47 2.81
N GLN A 156 -1.16 -12.69 1.82
CA GLN A 156 0.25 -12.70 1.40
C GLN A 156 1.10 -11.65 2.14
N GLY A 157 0.52 -10.88 3.07
CA GLY A 157 1.23 -9.85 3.81
C GLY A 157 1.79 -8.73 2.93
N ILE A 158 1.11 -8.39 1.83
CA ILE A 158 1.53 -7.34 0.90
C ILE A 158 1.10 -5.98 1.46
N ASP A 159 2.08 -5.09 1.65
CA ASP A 159 1.83 -3.73 2.13
C ASP A 159 1.24 -2.83 1.04
N VAL A 160 1.73 -2.96 -0.20
CA VAL A 160 1.26 -2.19 -1.37
C VAL A 160 1.38 -2.99 -2.66
N ALA A 161 0.38 -2.89 -3.53
CA ALA A 161 0.41 -3.46 -4.87
C ALA A 161 0.33 -2.35 -5.92
N ILE A 162 1.26 -2.36 -6.90
CA ILE A 162 1.19 -1.46 -8.04
C ILE A 162 0.45 -2.17 -9.17
N ARG A 163 -0.70 -1.62 -9.53
CA ARG A 163 -1.63 -2.23 -10.50
C ARG A 163 -1.99 -1.25 -11.61
N MET A 164 -2.32 -1.80 -12.77
CA MET A 164 -2.69 -1.03 -13.97
C MET A 164 -4.08 -1.41 -14.45
N GLY A 165 -4.81 -0.42 -14.93
CA GLY A 165 -6.17 -0.56 -15.41
C GLY A 165 -7.21 -0.18 -14.35
N ARG A 166 -8.48 -0.50 -14.64
CA ARG A 166 -9.58 -0.21 -13.72
C ARG A 166 -9.46 -1.08 -12.47
N LEU A 167 -9.52 -0.44 -11.32
CA LEU A 167 -9.68 -1.14 -10.05
C LEU A 167 -11.14 -1.59 -9.93
N ALA A 168 -11.35 -2.85 -9.51
CA ALA A 168 -12.68 -3.28 -9.11
C ALA A 168 -13.09 -2.55 -7.82
N ASP A 169 -14.38 -2.35 -7.65
CA ASP A 169 -14.92 -1.82 -6.39
C ASP A 169 -14.50 -2.74 -5.25
N SER A 170 -13.74 -2.18 -4.31
CA SER A 170 -13.19 -2.93 -3.19
C SER A 170 -13.05 -2.06 -1.95
N THR A 171 -12.90 -2.70 -0.80
CA THR A 171 -12.61 -2.03 0.48
C THR A 171 -11.14 -1.57 0.60
N LEU A 172 -10.34 -1.84 -0.42
CA LEU A 172 -8.92 -1.49 -0.46
C LEU A 172 -8.73 0.02 -0.60
N GLY A 173 -7.68 0.53 0.00
CA GLY A 173 -7.22 1.89 -0.27
C GLY A 173 -6.50 1.95 -1.62
N SER A 174 -6.62 3.07 -2.32
CA SER A 174 -5.91 3.29 -3.57
C SER A 174 -5.39 4.72 -3.69
N ARG A 175 -4.28 4.86 -4.41
CA ARG A 175 -3.70 6.15 -4.79
C ARG A 175 -3.37 6.11 -6.28
N TYR A 176 -3.87 7.07 -7.02
CA TYR A 176 -3.51 7.27 -8.42
C TYR A 176 -2.05 7.74 -8.53
N LEU A 177 -1.27 7.06 -9.38
CA LEU A 177 0.14 7.33 -9.60
C LEU A 177 0.42 7.98 -10.96
N GLY A 178 -0.37 7.68 -11.99
CA GLY A 178 -0.17 8.22 -13.32
C GLY A 178 -0.90 7.44 -14.42
N ARG A 179 -0.69 7.86 -15.66
CA ARG A 179 -1.24 7.20 -16.86
C ARG A 179 -0.22 6.22 -17.43
N ASN A 180 -0.71 5.17 -18.05
CA ASN A 180 0.07 4.18 -18.80
C ASN A 180 -0.47 4.13 -20.25
N PRO A 181 0.09 4.93 -21.16
CA PRO A 181 -0.32 4.95 -22.55
C PRO A 181 0.15 3.68 -23.28
N TRP A 182 -0.55 3.38 -24.36
CA TRP A 182 -0.27 2.26 -25.25
C TRP A 182 0.08 2.77 -26.64
N SER A 183 0.94 2.06 -27.35
CA SER A 183 1.35 2.34 -28.72
C SER A 183 1.08 1.12 -29.60
N VAL A 184 0.65 1.34 -30.83
CA VAL A 184 0.63 0.33 -31.87
C VAL A 184 1.99 0.36 -32.57
N VAL A 185 2.64 -0.80 -32.67
CA VAL A 185 4.01 -0.89 -33.17
C VAL A 185 4.20 -2.11 -34.10
N ALA A 186 5.11 -1.97 -35.04
CA ALA A 186 5.60 -3.09 -35.85
C ALA A 186 7.05 -2.87 -36.25
N ALA A 187 7.76 -3.96 -36.61
CA ALA A 187 9.08 -3.85 -37.20
C ALA A 187 9.00 -3.29 -38.65
N PRO A 188 9.98 -2.46 -39.07
CA PRO A 188 10.08 -1.99 -40.46
C PRO A 188 10.08 -3.14 -41.49
N THR A 189 10.71 -4.26 -41.13
CA THR A 189 10.77 -5.47 -41.97
C THR A 189 9.40 -6.11 -42.22
N TYR A 190 8.52 -6.13 -41.21
CA TYR A 190 7.15 -6.57 -41.36
C TYR A 190 6.37 -5.66 -42.32
N LEU A 191 6.49 -4.35 -42.10
CA LEU A 191 5.77 -3.33 -42.89
C LEU A 191 6.23 -3.31 -44.36
N ALA A 192 7.52 -3.57 -44.62
CA ALA A 192 8.03 -3.68 -45.99
C ALA A 192 7.38 -4.84 -46.77
N GLN A 193 6.98 -5.91 -46.07
CA GLN A 193 6.36 -7.08 -46.69
C GLN A 193 4.83 -7.02 -46.78
N ARG A 194 4.20 -6.40 -45.77
CA ARG A 194 2.74 -6.46 -45.57
C ARG A 194 2.03 -5.11 -45.75
N GLY A 195 2.81 -4.04 -45.95
CA GLY A 195 2.28 -2.68 -46.06
C GLY A 195 2.04 -2.00 -44.70
N HIS A 196 1.71 -0.72 -44.76
CA HIS A 196 1.40 0.10 -43.58
C HIS A 196 -0.12 0.23 -43.43
N PRO A 197 -0.70 -0.09 -42.26
CA PRO A 197 -2.10 0.21 -42.00
C PRO A 197 -2.31 1.73 -41.92
N ALA A 198 -3.22 2.26 -42.74
CA ALA A 198 -3.54 3.69 -42.76
C ALA A 198 -4.62 4.07 -41.72
N LYS A 199 -5.48 3.11 -41.35
CA LYS A 199 -6.55 3.27 -40.36
C LYS A 199 -6.72 2.00 -39.54
N PRO A 200 -7.34 2.09 -38.35
CA PRO A 200 -7.53 0.92 -37.47
C PRO A 200 -8.18 -0.30 -38.13
N GLY A 201 -9.13 -0.09 -39.02
CA GLY A 201 -9.80 -1.20 -39.73
C GLY A 201 -8.87 -2.07 -40.56
N ASP A 202 -7.75 -1.51 -41.04
CA ASP A 202 -6.77 -2.24 -41.86
C ASP A 202 -6.06 -3.35 -41.05
N LEU A 203 -6.03 -3.24 -39.71
CA LEU A 203 -5.46 -4.26 -38.81
C LEU A 203 -6.14 -5.64 -38.99
N SER A 204 -7.37 -5.70 -39.50
CA SER A 204 -8.07 -6.95 -39.79
C SER A 204 -7.39 -7.80 -40.89
N SER A 205 -6.58 -7.17 -41.73
CA SER A 205 -5.80 -7.80 -42.81
C SER A 205 -4.32 -8.05 -42.42
N HIS A 206 -3.92 -7.65 -41.22
CA HIS A 206 -2.58 -7.85 -40.69
C HIS A 206 -2.53 -8.95 -39.63
N ASP A 207 -1.38 -9.53 -39.44
CA ASP A 207 -1.08 -10.40 -38.30
C ASP A 207 -0.87 -9.52 -37.05
N VAL A 208 -1.71 -9.73 -36.02
CA VAL A 208 -1.64 -8.95 -34.78
C VAL A 208 -1.26 -9.84 -33.61
N LEU A 209 -0.28 -9.39 -32.83
CA LEU A 209 0.22 -10.08 -31.65
C LEU A 209 -0.65 -9.68 -30.44
N ILE A 210 -1.40 -10.62 -29.87
CA ILE A 210 -2.52 -10.37 -28.97
C ILE A 210 -2.08 -10.43 -27.50
N CYS A 211 -2.26 -9.35 -26.75
CA CYS A 211 -2.06 -9.32 -25.31
C CYS A 211 -3.30 -9.88 -24.58
N SER A 212 -3.23 -11.13 -24.09
CA SER A 212 -4.38 -11.86 -23.53
C SER A 212 -4.92 -11.30 -22.22
N THR A 213 -4.14 -10.48 -21.48
CA THR A 213 -4.59 -9.85 -20.23
C THR A 213 -5.51 -8.65 -20.46
N VAL A 214 -5.37 -7.98 -21.61
CA VAL A 214 -6.13 -6.76 -21.93
C VAL A 214 -7.09 -6.99 -23.10
N GLN A 215 -6.65 -7.70 -24.12
CA GLN A 215 -7.41 -8.01 -25.34
C GLN A 215 -8.05 -9.42 -25.23
N ARG A 216 -8.80 -9.66 -24.15
CA ARG A 216 -9.35 -11.00 -23.83
C ARG A 216 -10.27 -11.54 -24.93
N ASP A 217 -11.05 -10.67 -25.52
CA ASP A 217 -12.00 -10.94 -26.61
C ASP A 217 -11.40 -10.74 -28.01
N SER A 218 -10.07 -10.58 -28.10
CA SER A 218 -9.36 -10.28 -29.35
C SER A 218 -9.87 -9.01 -30.05
N ARG A 219 -10.24 -8.00 -29.29
CA ARG A 219 -10.67 -6.69 -29.77
C ARG A 219 -9.73 -5.59 -29.31
N LEU A 220 -9.63 -4.56 -30.14
CA LEU A 220 -8.91 -3.35 -29.81
C LEU A 220 -9.81 -2.15 -30.15
N HIS A 221 -9.92 -1.25 -29.21
CA HIS A 221 -10.74 -0.04 -29.32
C HIS A 221 -9.85 1.14 -29.67
N PHE A 222 -10.29 1.93 -30.62
CA PHE A 222 -9.63 3.15 -31.06
C PHE A 222 -10.61 4.31 -30.98
N SER A 223 -10.12 5.45 -30.54
CA SER A 223 -10.88 6.71 -30.58
C SER A 223 -10.08 7.81 -31.24
N ARG A 224 -10.77 8.77 -31.84
CA ARG A 224 -10.21 9.98 -32.42
C ARG A 224 -11.16 11.13 -32.15
N PRO A 225 -10.65 12.32 -31.75
CA PRO A 225 -11.52 13.48 -31.54
C PRO A 225 -12.39 13.79 -32.75
N GLY A 226 -13.70 13.82 -32.55
CA GLY A 226 -14.67 14.12 -33.61
C GLY A 226 -15.09 12.93 -34.48
N GLU A 227 -14.62 11.73 -34.19
CA GLU A 227 -15.01 10.48 -34.85
C GLU A 227 -15.67 9.51 -33.89
N GLU A 228 -16.45 8.56 -34.41
CA GLU A 228 -17.00 7.45 -33.62
C GLU A 228 -15.91 6.47 -33.17
N GLU A 229 -16.10 5.88 -32.01
CA GLU A 229 -15.19 4.85 -31.47
C GLU A 229 -15.20 3.61 -32.37
N LEU A 230 -14.02 3.15 -32.76
CA LEU A 230 -13.82 2.04 -33.67
C LEU A 230 -13.34 0.81 -32.89
N THR A 231 -14.02 -0.33 -33.07
CA THR A 231 -13.60 -1.61 -32.51
C THR A 231 -13.14 -2.53 -33.63
N VAL A 232 -11.90 -3.02 -33.53
CA VAL A 232 -11.28 -3.91 -34.51
C VAL A 232 -11.09 -5.30 -33.93
N HIS A 233 -11.51 -6.33 -34.66
CA HIS A 233 -11.22 -7.73 -34.34
C HIS A 233 -9.81 -8.09 -34.79
N LEU A 234 -9.02 -8.62 -33.84
CA LEU A 234 -7.63 -8.96 -34.05
C LEU A 234 -7.46 -10.44 -34.36
N ARG A 235 -6.56 -10.75 -35.28
CA ARG A 235 -6.11 -12.11 -35.61
C ARG A 235 -4.61 -12.13 -35.73
N GLY A 236 -3.96 -13.25 -35.39
CA GLY A 236 -2.53 -13.38 -35.60
C GLY A 236 -1.92 -14.60 -34.94
N PRO A 237 -0.65 -14.84 -35.18
CA PRO A 237 0.02 -16.12 -34.88
C PRO A 237 0.34 -16.29 -33.38
N LEU A 238 0.39 -15.20 -32.60
CA LEU A 238 0.82 -15.26 -31.21
C LEU A 238 -0.15 -14.53 -30.28
N ARG A 239 -0.48 -15.21 -29.20
CA ARG A 239 -1.24 -14.67 -28.06
C ARG A 239 -0.47 -14.94 -26.77
N SER A 240 -0.22 -13.93 -25.96
CA SER A 240 0.54 -14.06 -24.71
C SER A 240 0.04 -13.11 -23.63
N ASN A 241 0.17 -13.48 -22.37
CA ASN A 241 -0.01 -12.59 -21.22
C ASN A 241 1.25 -11.79 -20.88
N ASN A 242 2.39 -12.14 -21.48
CA ASN A 242 3.67 -11.47 -21.29
C ASN A 242 3.94 -10.46 -22.42
N LYS A 243 4.02 -9.18 -22.06
CA LYS A 243 4.16 -8.09 -23.01
C LYS A 243 5.56 -8.03 -23.63
N SER A 244 6.60 -8.44 -22.88
CA SER A 244 7.97 -8.53 -23.40
C SER A 244 8.09 -9.60 -24.49
N ALA A 245 7.38 -10.74 -24.35
CA ALA A 245 7.36 -11.77 -25.40
C ALA A 245 6.69 -11.25 -26.69
N LEU A 246 5.59 -10.49 -26.56
CA LEU A 246 4.93 -9.87 -27.72
C LEU A 246 5.80 -8.79 -28.37
N MET A 247 6.52 -8.00 -27.57
CA MET A 247 7.48 -7.03 -28.10
C MET A 247 8.60 -7.73 -28.90
N MET A 248 9.18 -8.80 -28.36
CA MET A 248 10.21 -9.57 -29.07
C MET A 248 9.67 -10.14 -30.40
N ALA A 249 8.45 -10.65 -30.41
CA ALA A 249 7.81 -11.13 -31.62
C ALA A 249 7.57 -10.01 -32.65
N ALA A 250 7.18 -8.81 -32.20
CA ALA A 250 7.04 -7.64 -33.05
C ALA A 250 8.39 -7.22 -33.66
N CYS A 251 9.45 -7.16 -32.87
CA CYS A 251 10.82 -6.86 -33.34
C CYS A 251 11.32 -7.91 -34.35
N ALA A 252 10.91 -9.18 -34.19
CA ALA A 252 11.22 -10.25 -35.12
C ALA A 252 10.39 -10.19 -36.43
N GLY A 253 9.50 -9.21 -36.59
CA GLY A 253 8.69 -9.04 -37.81
C GLY A 253 7.53 -10.02 -37.93
N LEU A 254 7.02 -10.58 -36.81
CA LEU A 254 5.92 -11.54 -36.82
C LEU A 254 4.52 -10.89 -36.89
N GLY A 255 4.44 -9.56 -36.72
CA GLY A 255 3.16 -8.87 -36.76
C GLY A 255 3.17 -7.51 -36.07
N ILE A 256 1.98 -6.93 -35.99
CA ILE A 256 1.70 -5.67 -35.31
C ILE A 256 1.34 -5.97 -33.86
N ALA A 257 1.83 -5.16 -32.91
CA ALA A 257 1.47 -5.26 -31.50
C ALA A 257 0.92 -3.95 -30.96
N ALA A 258 -0.12 -4.03 -30.13
CA ALA A 258 -0.53 -2.91 -29.27
C ALA A 258 -0.03 -3.20 -27.87
N LEU A 259 0.92 -2.39 -27.37
CA LEU A 259 1.63 -2.62 -26.11
C LEU A 259 1.80 -1.30 -25.32
N PRO A 260 1.95 -1.38 -23.98
CA PRO A 260 2.29 -0.20 -23.19
C PRO A 260 3.57 0.47 -23.72
N THR A 261 3.54 1.79 -23.85
CA THR A 261 4.64 2.55 -24.45
C THR A 261 5.97 2.29 -23.72
N TYR A 262 5.97 2.18 -22.38
CA TYR A 262 7.20 1.88 -21.62
C TYR A 262 7.84 0.51 -21.95
N VAL A 263 7.07 -0.43 -22.52
CA VAL A 263 7.61 -1.73 -22.94
C VAL A 263 8.36 -1.62 -24.25
N VAL A 264 7.88 -0.81 -25.19
CA VAL A 264 8.37 -0.71 -26.56
C VAL A 264 9.27 0.50 -26.80
N TYR A 265 9.33 1.45 -25.87
CA TYR A 265 10.01 2.74 -26.04
C TYR A 265 11.48 2.58 -26.50
N GLU A 266 12.25 1.74 -25.83
CA GLU A 266 13.65 1.51 -26.19
C GLU A 266 13.81 0.92 -27.61
N SER A 267 12.94 -0.02 -28.00
CA SER A 267 12.98 -0.61 -29.35
C SER A 267 12.57 0.39 -30.42
N ILE A 268 11.68 1.35 -30.10
CA ILE A 268 11.37 2.47 -30.98
C ILE A 268 12.59 3.39 -31.13
N GLN A 269 13.27 3.74 -30.03
CA GLN A 269 14.45 4.61 -30.07
C GLN A 269 15.61 3.96 -30.86
N ARG A 270 15.74 2.62 -30.86
CA ARG A 270 16.73 1.88 -31.65
C ARG A 270 16.30 1.64 -33.08
N GLY A 271 15.09 2.06 -33.50
CA GLY A 271 14.55 1.82 -34.84
C GLY A 271 14.17 0.36 -35.13
N GLU A 272 14.15 -0.50 -34.11
CA GLU A 272 13.70 -1.90 -34.22
C GLU A 272 12.18 -1.97 -34.43
N LEU A 273 11.45 -1.01 -33.88
CA LEU A 273 10.01 -0.84 -34.02
C LEU A 273 9.71 0.60 -34.47
N VAL A 274 8.61 0.77 -35.19
CA VAL A 274 8.01 2.07 -35.52
C VAL A 274 6.59 2.12 -35.00
N THR A 275 6.14 3.32 -34.63
CA THR A 275 4.75 3.54 -34.21
C THR A 275 3.83 3.63 -35.43
N LEU A 276 2.60 3.20 -35.23
CA LEU A 276 1.55 3.14 -36.24
C LEU A 276 0.28 3.76 -35.68
N LEU A 277 -0.52 4.34 -36.56
CA LEU A 277 -1.85 4.88 -36.22
C LEU A 277 -1.78 5.94 -35.10
N ASP A 278 -0.75 6.80 -35.09
CA ASP A 278 -0.46 7.78 -34.03
C ASP A 278 -1.58 8.83 -33.87
N ASP A 279 -2.41 9.03 -34.89
CA ASP A 279 -3.61 9.90 -34.84
C ASP A 279 -4.77 9.25 -34.07
N TRP A 280 -4.66 7.98 -33.72
CA TRP A 280 -5.70 7.23 -33.01
C TRP A 280 -5.30 6.91 -31.58
N LEU A 281 -6.22 7.22 -30.67
CA LEU A 281 -6.01 6.98 -29.24
C LEU A 281 -6.45 5.56 -28.87
N LEU A 282 -5.57 4.86 -28.17
CA LEU A 282 -5.89 3.62 -27.48
C LEU A 282 -6.41 3.91 -26.07
N PRO A 283 -7.23 3.04 -25.47
CA PRO A 283 -7.62 3.16 -24.08
C PRO A 283 -6.40 3.23 -23.16
N THR A 284 -6.24 4.36 -22.51
CA THR A 284 -5.15 4.56 -21.54
C THR A 284 -5.49 3.84 -20.25
N GLN A 285 -4.54 3.08 -19.73
CA GLN A 285 -4.65 2.50 -18.40
C GLN A 285 -4.14 3.47 -17.35
N GLU A 286 -4.75 3.43 -16.17
CA GLU A 286 -4.25 4.16 -15.01
C GLU A 286 -3.32 3.26 -14.18
N VAL A 287 -2.32 3.86 -13.58
CA VAL A 287 -1.41 3.21 -12.62
C VAL A 287 -1.83 3.59 -11.22
N HIS A 288 -2.06 2.60 -10.38
CA HIS A 288 -2.49 2.79 -9.00
C HIS A 288 -1.58 2.05 -8.02
N ALA A 289 -1.31 2.67 -6.88
CA ALA A 289 -0.89 1.97 -5.68
C ALA A 289 -2.14 1.56 -4.90
N VAL A 290 -2.27 0.28 -4.60
CA VAL A 290 -3.39 -0.31 -3.86
C VAL A 290 -2.85 -0.89 -2.56
N TYR A 291 -3.54 -0.71 -1.44
CA TYR A 291 -3.13 -1.18 -0.12
C TYR A 291 -4.33 -1.69 0.70
N PRO A 292 -4.11 -2.56 1.69
CA PRO A 292 -5.19 -3.31 2.35
C PRO A 292 -6.27 -2.47 3.03
N SER A 293 -5.92 -1.27 3.51
CA SER A 293 -6.88 -0.40 4.20
C SER A 293 -6.66 1.07 3.83
N PRO A 294 -7.74 1.86 3.58
CA PRO A 294 -7.63 3.30 3.39
C PRO A 294 -7.41 4.07 4.70
N ARG A 295 -7.51 3.40 5.85
CA ARG A 295 -7.34 4.01 7.18
C ARG A 295 -6.03 3.53 7.79
N MET A 296 -5.36 4.43 8.52
CA MET A 296 -4.11 4.14 9.27
C MET A 296 -3.02 3.52 8.38
N VAL A 297 -2.83 4.11 7.18
CA VAL A 297 -1.78 3.66 6.23
C VAL A 297 -0.42 3.90 6.86
N PRO A 298 0.45 2.88 6.99
CA PRO A 298 1.78 3.05 7.58
C PRO A 298 2.64 4.08 6.83
N ALA A 299 3.46 4.85 7.54
CA ALA A 299 4.32 5.88 6.95
C ALA A 299 5.25 5.33 5.85
N LYS A 300 5.73 4.10 5.98
CA LYS A 300 6.52 3.42 4.93
C LYS A 300 5.76 3.29 3.61
N VAL A 301 4.45 3.00 3.64
CA VAL A 301 3.60 2.86 2.45
C VAL A 301 3.28 4.24 1.88
N THR A 302 2.88 5.19 2.74
CA THR A 302 2.57 6.57 2.33
C THR A 302 3.81 7.22 1.71
N GLY A 303 4.94 7.20 2.39
CA GLY A 303 6.19 7.80 1.91
C GLY A 303 6.68 7.17 0.59
N PHE A 304 6.60 5.84 0.48
CA PHE A 304 6.95 5.15 -0.76
C PHE A 304 6.02 5.53 -1.92
N THR A 305 4.70 5.52 -1.71
CA THR A 305 3.73 5.79 -2.78
C THR A 305 3.70 7.26 -3.19
N GLU A 306 3.97 8.20 -2.28
CA GLU A 306 4.14 9.63 -2.59
C GLU A 306 5.39 9.85 -3.43
N TRP A 307 6.51 9.34 -2.97
CA TRP A 307 7.76 9.40 -3.70
C TRP A 307 7.64 8.74 -5.10
N LEU A 308 7.02 7.56 -5.19
CA LEU A 308 6.82 6.89 -6.47
C LEU A 308 5.96 7.73 -7.42
N LYS A 309 4.90 8.38 -6.93
CA LYS A 309 4.08 9.29 -7.73
C LYS A 309 4.89 10.47 -8.28
N GLU A 310 5.79 11.04 -7.49
CA GLU A 310 6.68 12.12 -7.93
C GLU A 310 7.65 11.63 -9.01
N GLN A 311 8.18 10.40 -8.89
CA GLN A 311 9.06 9.82 -9.91
C GLN A 311 8.31 9.46 -11.20
N LEU A 312 7.04 9.06 -11.11
CA LEU A 312 6.16 8.84 -12.24
C LEU A 312 5.52 10.16 -12.70
N GLY A 313 6.34 11.11 -13.14
CA GLY A 313 5.91 12.38 -13.74
C GLY A 313 5.07 12.19 -15.02
N GLU A 314 4.79 13.28 -15.74
CA GLU A 314 3.83 13.26 -16.85
C GLU A 314 4.18 12.31 -17.99
N GLU A 315 5.47 12.08 -18.29
CA GLU A 315 5.95 11.25 -19.40
C GLU A 315 6.91 10.13 -18.95
N TRP A 316 6.68 9.57 -17.75
CA TRP A 316 7.54 8.53 -17.15
C TRP A 316 7.81 7.33 -18.07
N TRP A 317 6.89 7.03 -18.99
CA TRP A 317 7.03 5.91 -19.95
C TRP A 317 8.12 6.13 -21.03
N LYS A 318 8.66 7.35 -21.12
CA LYS A 318 9.78 7.71 -21.98
C LYS A 318 11.12 7.73 -21.22
N MET A 319 11.11 7.44 -19.93
CA MET A 319 12.33 7.44 -19.13
C MET A 319 13.14 6.17 -19.37
N HIS A 320 14.46 6.32 -19.46
CA HIS A 320 15.41 5.23 -19.30
C HIS A 320 15.69 5.07 -17.81
N PHE A 321 15.30 3.96 -17.26
CA PHE A 321 15.51 3.67 -15.84
C PHE A 321 16.78 2.86 -15.60
#